data_36c9855607b881897d4215b364f70d5a
#
_entry.id   36c9855607b881897d4215b364f70d5a
#
_cell.length_a   1.000
_cell.length_b   1.000
_cell.length_c   1.000
_cell.angle_alpha   90.00
_cell.angle_beta   90.00
_cell.angle_gamma   90.00
#
_symmetry.space_group_name_H-M   'P 1'
#
loop_
_entity.id
_entity.type
_entity.pdbx_description
1 polymer ?
#
loop_
_entity_poly.entity_id
_entity_poly.type
_entity_poly.pdbx_seq_one_letter_code
_entity_poly.pdbx_strand_id
1 'polypeptide(L)'
;MVKGLYTAYTGMINQEHRMDVLTNNLANADTNGYKKEGATAQSFDSILAYKIKDNSEGYRLAKRTGVHNPGVKIGEGYTDFSQGPLKTTENPYDLALTDKGFFAVEFTDKQGETSVKYTRDGNFTLNESGELVTQDGDRVLGTNGQPVKMDPLKDTQINVQGQIIQDGKVAATIQVTDFEDYNYLKRYGENYFEPIDGATEKDTTAKVYAGYLETSNISVVTEMVNMITVSRAYETNQKVITTYDGTLDI
;
A
#
# COMPACT_ATOMS: atom_id res chain seq x y z
N MET A 1 -11.78 -33.44 16.45
CA MET A 1 -12.77 -32.61 15.76
C MET A 1 -12.47 -31.11 15.93
N VAL A 2 -12.36 -30.59 17.16
CA VAL A 2 -12.13 -29.17 17.44
C VAL A 2 -10.89 -28.56 16.72
N LYS A 3 -9.82 -29.36 16.51
CA LYS A 3 -8.60 -28.85 15.84
C LYS A 3 -8.82 -28.51 14.37
N GLY A 4 -9.61 -29.28 13.63
CA GLY A 4 -9.92 -29.01 12.23
C GLY A 4 -10.82 -27.78 12.07
N LEU A 5 -11.75 -27.58 12.99
CA LEU A 5 -12.59 -26.39 13.05
C LEU A 5 -11.74 -25.13 13.27
N TYR A 6 -10.75 -25.18 14.18
CA TYR A 6 -9.86 -24.07 14.42
C TYR A 6 -9.00 -23.73 13.21
N THR A 7 -8.46 -24.74 12.51
CA THR A 7 -7.69 -24.55 11.28
C THR A 7 -8.54 -23.93 10.16
N ALA A 8 -9.80 -24.36 10.01
CA ALA A 8 -10.72 -23.79 9.03
C ALA A 8 -11.08 -22.33 9.38
N TYR A 9 -11.29 -22.05 10.67
CA TYR A 9 -11.58 -20.70 11.16
C TYR A 9 -10.42 -19.73 10.89
N THR A 10 -9.18 -20.12 11.24
CA THR A 10 -8.01 -19.28 10.97
C THR A 10 -7.76 -19.09 9.48
N GLY A 11 -8.04 -20.12 8.66
CA GLY A 11 -8.03 -20.02 7.20
C GLY A 11 -9.07 -19.03 6.68
N MET A 12 -10.28 -19.01 7.25
CA MET A 12 -11.34 -18.08 6.86
C MET A 12 -10.99 -16.64 7.16
N ILE A 13 -10.49 -16.34 8.37
CA ILE A 13 -10.02 -14.99 8.73
C ILE A 13 -8.88 -14.51 7.81
N ASN A 14 -7.96 -15.40 7.47
CA ASN A 14 -6.88 -15.04 6.54
C ASN A 14 -7.42 -14.71 5.15
N GLN A 15 -8.42 -15.43 4.64
CA GLN A 15 -9.04 -15.12 3.35
C GLN A 15 -9.85 -13.82 3.40
N GLU A 16 -10.53 -13.53 4.52
CA GLU A 16 -11.22 -12.25 4.74
C GLU A 16 -10.25 -11.06 4.63
N HIS A 17 -9.15 -11.11 5.38
CA HIS A 17 -8.13 -10.05 5.30
C HIS A 17 -7.54 -9.89 3.88
N ARG A 18 -7.30 -11.00 3.17
CA ARG A 18 -6.86 -10.93 1.78
C ARG A 18 -7.91 -10.31 0.86
N MET A 19 -9.19 -10.58 1.13
CA MET A 19 -10.31 -9.98 0.40
C MET A 19 -10.33 -8.46 0.61
N ASP A 20 -10.11 -7.98 1.84
CA ASP A 20 -10.06 -6.56 2.16
C ASP A 20 -8.96 -5.85 1.39
N VAL A 21 -7.74 -6.44 1.37
CA VAL A 21 -6.60 -5.88 0.60
C VAL A 21 -6.91 -5.84 -0.90
N LEU A 22 -7.47 -6.91 -1.47
CA LEU A 22 -7.85 -6.95 -2.89
C LEU A 22 -8.95 -5.94 -3.23
N THR A 23 -9.91 -5.73 -2.32
CA THR A 23 -10.98 -4.76 -2.49
C THR A 23 -10.43 -3.33 -2.47
N ASN A 24 -9.50 -3.05 -1.55
CA ASN A 24 -8.82 -1.76 -1.49
C ASN A 24 -8.00 -1.51 -2.78
N ASN A 25 -7.23 -2.49 -3.24
CA ASN A 25 -6.51 -2.36 -4.51
C ASN A 25 -7.47 -2.09 -5.67
N LEU A 26 -8.57 -2.82 -5.75
CA LEU A 26 -9.55 -2.66 -6.84
C LEU A 26 -10.21 -1.28 -6.81
N ALA A 27 -10.55 -0.78 -5.62
CA ALA A 27 -11.13 0.55 -5.45
C ALA A 27 -10.17 1.65 -5.93
N ASN A 28 -8.86 1.46 -5.75
CA ASN A 28 -7.80 2.40 -6.11
C ASN A 28 -7.09 2.06 -7.42
N ALA A 29 -7.70 1.25 -8.28
CA ALA A 29 -7.09 0.87 -9.55
C ALA A 29 -6.94 2.05 -10.53
N ASP A 30 -7.85 3.03 -10.47
CA ASP A 30 -7.82 4.24 -11.29
C ASP A 30 -7.19 5.45 -10.59
N THR A 31 -6.75 5.28 -9.33
CA THR A 31 -6.12 6.35 -8.55
C THR A 31 -4.69 6.58 -9.02
N ASN A 32 -4.33 7.81 -9.37
CA ASN A 32 -2.99 8.16 -9.86
C ASN A 32 -1.94 7.94 -8.75
N GLY A 33 -0.79 7.40 -9.12
CA GLY A 33 0.32 7.18 -8.20
C GLY A 33 0.09 6.11 -7.14
N TYR A 34 -1.09 5.47 -7.10
CA TYR A 34 -1.39 4.42 -6.14
C TYR A 34 -0.50 3.19 -6.35
N LYS A 35 0.02 2.65 -5.26
CA LYS A 35 0.84 1.44 -5.25
C LYS A 35 0.08 0.27 -4.64
N LYS A 36 0.13 -0.86 -5.35
CA LYS A 36 -0.54 -2.10 -4.96
C LYS A 36 -0.09 -2.58 -3.58
N GLU A 37 -1.05 -2.96 -2.75
CA GLU A 37 -0.80 -3.63 -1.48
C GLU A 37 -0.94 -5.14 -1.62
N GLY A 38 -0.12 -5.86 -0.88
CA GLY A 38 -0.20 -7.30 -0.75
C GLY A 38 -0.20 -7.72 0.72
N ALA A 39 -0.78 -8.87 1.00
CA ALA A 39 -0.76 -9.48 2.33
C ALA A 39 -0.16 -10.88 2.25
N THR A 40 0.77 -11.17 3.16
CA THR A 40 1.34 -12.50 3.31
C THR A 40 0.56 -13.32 4.32
N ALA A 41 0.60 -14.64 4.18
CA ALA A 41 0.06 -15.57 5.15
C ALA A 41 1.21 -16.34 5.80
N GLN A 42 1.23 -16.40 7.12
CA GLN A 42 2.24 -17.13 7.87
C GLN A 42 1.60 -18.29 8.61
N SER A 43 2.24 -19.46 8.59
CA SER A 43 1.78 -20.59 9.39
C SER A 43 2.02 -20.33 10.88
N PHE A 44 1.12 -20.83 11.74
CA PHE A 44 1.41 -20.88 13.16
C PHE A 44 2.56 -21.84 13.46
N ASP A 45 3.25 -21.61 14.58
CA ASP A 45 4.26 -22.53 15.06
C ASP A 45 3.65 -23.90 15.35
N SER A 46 4.39 -24.93 14.98
CA SER A 46 3.97 -26.31 15.18
C SER A 46 4.06 -26.70 16.65
N ILE A 47 2.93 -27.13 17.22
CA ILE A 47 2.85 -27.57 18.62
C ILE A 47 2.76 -29.10 18.72
N LEU A 48 3.37 -29.63 19.78
CA LEU A 48 3.34 -31.05 20.07
C LEU A 48 2.01 -31.42 20.75
N ALA A 49 1.20 -32.22 20.07
CA ALA A 49 -0.10 -32.63 20.56
C ALA A 49 -0.03 -33.93 21.33
N TYR A 50 -0.68 -33.95 22.49
CA TYR A 50 -0.82 -35.14 23.34
C TYR A 50 -2.30 -35.53 23.43
N LYS A 51 -2.57 -36.83 23.37
CA LYS A 51 -3.88 -37.39 23.70
C LYS A 51 -3.86 -37.73 25.19
N ILE A 52 -4.67 -37.05 25.98
CA ILE A 52 -4.88 -37.32 27.39
C ILE A 52 -6.03 -38.31 27.45
N LYS A 53 -5.83 -39.52 27.95
CA LYS A 53 -6.89 -40.51 28.21
C LYS A 53 -7.67 -40.14 29.46
N ASP A 54 -8.97 -40.41 29.43
CA ASP A 54 -9.85 -40.27 30.57
C ASP A 54 -9.46 -41.24 31.69
N ASN A 55 -9.80 -40.88 32.95
CA ASN A 55 -9.35 -41.49 34.19
C ASN A 55 -9.93 -42.92 34.46
N SER A 56 -10.70 -43.52 33.53
CA SER A 56 -11.36 -44.77 33.70
C SER A 56 -10.46 -46.01 33.62
N GLU A 57 -9.27 -45.89 33.07
CA GLU A 57 -8.29 -46.97 32.99
C GLU A 57 -6.97 -46.51 33.59
N GLY A 58 -6.65 -47.01 34.78
CA GLY A 58 -5.46 -46.67 35.60
C GLY A 58 -4.18 -46.41 34.79
N TYR A 59 -3.44 -45.38 35.16
CA TYR A 59 -2.24 -44.80 34.59
C TYR A 59 -2.50 -43.73 33.48
N ARG A 60 -2.31 -42.47 33.87
CA ARG A 60 -2.31 -41.30 32.99
C ARG A 60 -1.12 -41.32 32.03
N LEU A 61 -1.13 -42.14 31.01
CA LEU A 61 -0.11 -42.08 29.97
C LEU A 61 -0.62 -41.11 28.87
N ALA A 62 -0.15 -39.87 28.94
CA ALA A 62 -0.30 -38.92 27.84
C ALA A 62 0.41 -39.48 26.60
N LYS A 63 -0.34 -39.99 25.63
CA LYS A 63 0.23 -40.52 24.39
C LYS A 63 0.53 -39.40 23.44
N ARG A 64 1.77 -39.24 23.02
CA ARG A 64 2.18 -38.30 21.97
C ARG A 64 1.44 -38.61 20.68
N THR A 65 0.70 -37.65 20.13
CA THR A 65 -0.08 -37.83 18.89
C THR A 65 0.68 -37.35 17.67
N GLY A 66 1.69 -36.48 17.88
CA GLY A 66 2.51 -35.92 16.80
C GLY A 66 2.52 -34.39 16.82
N VAL A 67 3.17 -33.82 15.83
CA VAL A 67 3.24 -32.38 15.64
C VAL A 67 1.96 -31.91 14.96
N HIS A 68 1.36 -30.85 15.46
CA HIS A 68 0.14 -30.26 14.93
C HIS A 68 0.39 -28.77 14.60
N ASN A 69 0.02 -28.36 13.41
CA ASN A 69 -0.02 -26.96 13.02
C ASN A 69 -1.44 -26.43 13.20
N PRO A 70 -1.66 -25.37 14.01
CA PRO A 70 -3.01 -24.84 14.27
C PRO A 70 -3.66 -24.11 13.09
N GLY A 71 -2.91 -23.84 12.02
CA GLY A 71 -3.45 -23.15 10.84
C GLY A 71 -2.54 -21.98 10.40
N VAL A 72 -3.16 -20.93 9.90
CA VAL A 72 -2.48 -19.75 9.35
C VAL A 72 -2.85 -18.51 10.14
N LYS A 73 -1.91 -17.57 10.25
CA LYS A 73 -2.12 -16.22 10.76
C LYS A 73 -1.86 -15.22 9.66
N ILE A 74 -2.42 -14.04 9.80
CA ILE A 74 -2.11 -12.89 8.95
C ILE A 74 -0.61 -12.59 9.16
N GLY A 75 0.13 -12.53 8.07
CA GLY A 75 1.52 -12.13 8.05
C GLY A 75 1.67 -10.62 7.87
N GLU A 76 2.74 -10.22 7.25
CA GLU A 76 3.05 -8.82 6.99
C GLU A 76 2.33 -8.33 5.74
N GLY A 77 1.81 -7.09 5.79
CA GLY A 77 1.43 -6.35 4.61
C GLY A 77 2.68 -5.74 3.95
N TYR A 78 2.68 -5.67 2.64
CA TYR A 78 3.75 -5.02 1.88
C TYR A 78 3.16 -4.18 0.75
N THR A 79 3.88 -3.14 0.35
CA THR A 79 3.52 -2.30 -0.80
C THR A 79 4.46 -2.61 -1.97
N ASP A 80 3.89 -2.83 -3.15
CA ASP A 80 4.66 -3.01 -4.38
C ASP A 80 4.93 -1.63 -5.01
N PHE A 81 6.14 -1.16 -4.90
CA PHE A 81 6.58 0.12 -5.44
C PHE A 81 7.01 0.05 -6.92
N SER A 82 6.67 -1.02 -7.63
CA SER A 82 6.89 -1.08 -9.07
C SER A 82 6.18 0.08 -9.79
N GLN A 83 6.79 0.57 -10.86
CA GLN A 83 6.25 1.68 -11.62
C GLN A 83 4.99 1.27 -12.37
N GLY A 84 3.94 2.10 -12.26
CA GLY A 84 2.72 1.98 -13.04
C GLY A 84 2.88 2.51 -14.48
N PRO A 85 1.94 2.21 -15.37
CA PRO A 85 1.90 2.80 -16.71
C PRO A 85 1.79 4.34 -16.65
N LEU A 86 2.44 5.01 -17.60
CA LEU A 86 2.32 6.46 -17.75
C LEU A 86 1.18 6.78 -18.71
N LYS A 87 0.30 7.66 -18.29
CA LYS A 87 -0.81 8.20 -19.09
C LYS A 87 -0.50 9.63 -19.49
N THR A 88 -0.57 9.93 -20.78
CA THR A 88 -0.40 11.30 -21.28
C THR A 88 -1.63 12.13 -20.94
N THR A 89 -1.39 13.32 -20.43
CA THR A 89 -2.40 14.36 -20.17
C THR A 89 -2.00 15.63 -20.92
N GLU A 90 -2.93 16.53 -21.13
CA GLU A 90 -2.64 17.82 -21.79
C GLU A 90 -2.31 18.92 -20.77
N ASN A 91 -2.32 18.61 -19.48
CA ASN A 91 -2.07 19.56 -18.41
C ASN A 91 -0.56 19.65 -18.12
N PRO A 92 0.06 20.83 -18.25
CA PRO A 92 1.50 21.00 -17.98
C PRO A 92 1.92 20.81 -16.52
N TYR A 93 0.95 20.83 -15.60
CA TYR A 93 1.20 20.64 -14.16
C TYR A 93 1.07 19.18 -13.72
N ASP A 94 0.60 18.30 -14.62
CA ASP A 94 0.61 16.87 -14.38
C ASP A 94 2.03 16.33 -14.56
N LEU A 95 2.56 15.75 -13.50
CA LEU A 95 3.96 15.30 -13.44
C LEU A 95 4.04 13.82 -13.15
N ALA A 96 4.88 13.13 -13.88
CA ALA A 96 5.19 11.74 -13.61
C ALA A 96 6.69 11.56 -13.38
N LEU A 97 7.04 10.67 -12.46
CA LEU A 97 8.42 10.25 -12.24
C LEU A 97 8.69 8.97 -13.04
N THR A 98 9.84 8.93 -13.71
CA THR A 98 10.41 7.67 -14.19
C THR A 98 11.47 7.22 -13.20
N ASP A 99 11.51 5.95 -12.92
CA ASP A 99 12.34 5.36 -11.88
C ASP A 99 11.82 5.59 -10.44
N LYS A 100 12.69 5.32 -9.49
CA LYS A 100 12.45 5.38 -8.06
C LYS A 100 12.50 6.82 -7.57
N GLY A 101 11.61 7.18 -6.65
CA GLY A 101 11.56 8.50 -6.03
C GLY A 101 10.11 8.91 -5.70
N PHE A 102 9.94 9.98 -4.98
CA PHE A 102 8.65 10.52 -4.55
C PHE A 102 8.70 12.03 -4.59
N PHE A 103 7.57 12.65 -4.86
CA PHE A 103 7.39 14.08 -4.66
C PHE A 103 7.24 14.36 -3.17
N ALA A 104 7.94 15.38 -2.67
CA ALA A 104 7.77 15.85 -1.30
C ALA A 104 6.63 16.87 -1.24
N VAL A 105 5.69 16.68 -0.32
CA VAL A 105 4.56 17.57 -0.11
C VAL A 105 4.45 17.96 1.35
N GLU A 106 4.03 19.18 1.60
CA GLU A 106 3.72 19.69 2.92
C GLU A 106 2.25 19.40 3.22
N PHE A 107 2.03 18.37 4.03
CA PHE A 107 0.71 17.97 4.51
C PHE A 107 0.37 18.74 5.77
N THR A 108 -0.82 19.33 5.81
CA THR A 108 -1.34 20.02 7.00
C THR A 108 -2.47 19.21 7.60
N ASP A 109 -2.28 18.72 8.83
CA ASP A 109 -3.32 17.98 9.53
C ASP A 109 -4.47 18.90 9.99
N LYS A 110 -5.62 18.33 10.32
CA LYS A 110 -6.80 19.05 10.84
C LYS A 110 -6.52 19.84 12.13
N GLN A 111 -5.43 19.53 12.80
CA GLN A 111 -4.96 20.24 14.01
C GLN A 111 -4.03 21.43 13.68
N GLY A 112 -3.68 21.62 12.41
CA GLY A 112 -2.79 22.68 11.95
C GLY A 112 -1.29 22.31 12.05
N GLU A 113 -0.96 21.06 12.38
CA GLU A 113 0.42 20.59 12.35
C GLU A 113 0.83 20.27 10.90
N THR A 114 1.99 20.78 10.51
CA THR A 114 2.57 20.53 9.18
C THR A 114 3.60 19.43 9.25
N SER A 115 3.53 18.48 8.32
CA SER A 115 4.49 17.38 8.19
C SER A 115 4.82 17.14 6.72
N VAL A 116 6.05 16.71 6.46
CA VAL A 116 6.45 16.35 5.10
C VAL A 116 5.97 14.92 4.83
N LYS A 117 5.23 14.76 3.75
CA LYS A 117 4.77 13.47 3.23
C LYS A 117 5.32 13.29 1.82
N TYR A 118 5.36 12.06 1.38
CA TYR A 118 5.88 11.68 0.08
C TYR A 118 4.80 11.03 -0.75
N THR A 119 4.70 11.41 -2.03
CA THR A 119 3.66 10.87 -2.92
C THR A 119 4.23 10.53 -4.30
N ARG A 120 3.56 9.60 -4.99
CA ARG A 120 3.76 9.32 -6.42
C ARG A 120 2.66 9.97 -7.28
N ASP A 121 1.64 10.51 -6.65
CA ASP A 121 0.63 11.26 -7.37
C ASP A 121 1.21 12.60 -7.82
N GLY A 122 1.22 12.81 -9.11
CA GLY A 122 1.69 14.04 -9.74
C GLY A 122 0.59 14.90 -10.30
N ASN A 123 -0.66 14.65 -9.93
CA ASN A 123 -1.78 15.48 -10.37
C ASN A 123 -1.84 16.77 -9.54
N PHE A 124 -1.07 17.75 -9.99
CA PHE A 124 -0.94 19.02 -9.31
C PHE A 124 -1.75 20.12 -9.98
N THR A 125 -2.13 21.11 -9.19
CA THR A 125 -2.83 22.31 -9.64
C THR A 125 -2.19 23.56 -9.03
N LEU A 126 -2.47 24.71 -9.60
CA LEU A 126 -2.07 26.01 -9.01
C LEU A 126 -3.21 26.57 -8.18
N ASN A 127 -2.87 27.00 -6.96
CA ASN A 127 -3.80 27.75 -6.14
C ASN A 127 -3.81 29.24 -6.53
N GLU A 128 -4.73 30.04 -5.96
CA GLU A 128 -4.83 31.48 -6.19
C GLU A 128 -3.55 32.26 -5.81
N SER A 129 -2.73 31.71 -4.91
CA SER A 129 -1.46 32.30 -4.47
C SER A 129 -0.30 31.96 -5.41
N GLY A 130 -0.54 31.16 -6.46
CA GLY A 130 0.48 30.69 -7.40
C GLY A 130 1.38 29.58 -6.84
N GLU A 131 0.94 28.86 -5.81
CA GLU A 131 1.64 27.72 -5.27
C GLU A 131 1.14 26.43 -5.92
N LEU A 132 2.07 25.48 -6.17
CA LEU A 132 1.73 24.17 -6.70
C LEU A 132 1.19 23.31 -5.56
N VAL A 133 -0.04 22.81 -5.73
CA VAL A 133 -0.74 22.04 -4.72
C VAL A 133 -1.30 20.74 -5.31
N THR A 134 -1.50 19.75 -4.45
CA THR A 134 -2.25 18.53 -4.78
C THR A 134 -3.74 18.83 -4.90
N GLN A 135 -4.54 17.87 -5.33
CA GLN A 135 -6.01 18.01 -5.36
C GLN A 135 -6.62 18.22 -3.97
N ASP A 136 -5.95 17.72 -2.93
CA ASP A 136 -6.37 17.87 -1.52
C ASP A 136 -5.97 19.23 -0.93
N GLY A 137 -5.15 20.01 -1.65
CA GLY A 137 -4.68 21.33 -1.23
C GLY A 137 -3.33 21.32 -0.52
N ASP A 138 -2.64 20.20 -0.46
CA ASP A 138 -1.30 20.10 0.13
C ASP A 138 -0.25 20.71 -0.80
N ARG A 139 0.72 21.42 -0.25
CA ARG A 139 1.70 22.18 -1.02
C ARG A 139 2.86 21.30 -1.45
N VAL A 140 3.23 21.36 -2.73
CA VAL A 140 4.42 20.68 -3.25
C VAL A 140 5.67 21.42 -2.81
N LEU A 141 6.64 20.69 -2.28
CA LEU A 141 7.91 21.26 -1.80
C LEU A 141 8.95 21.30 -2.92
N GLY A 142 9.71 22.38 -2.91
CA GLY A 142 10.92 22.51 -3.71
C GLY A 142 12.16 22.05 -2.96
N THR A 143 13.28 21.93 -3.67
CA THR A 143 14.60 21.56 -3.12
C THR A 143 15.07 22.45 -1.96
N ASN A 144 14.46 23.62 -1.80
CA ASN A 144 14.72 24.54 -0.68
C ASN A 144 13.89 24.23 0.57
N GLY A 145 13.08 23.16 0.55
CA GLY A 145 12.16 22.83 1.63
C GLY A 145 10.98 23.82 1.78
N GLN A 146 10.76 24.68 0.80
CA GLN A 146 9.65 25.63 0.78
C GLN A 146 8.66 25.28 -0.33
N PRO A 147 7.37 25.67 -0.19
CA PRO A 147 6.38 25.45 -1.22
C PRO A 147 6.83 26.04 -2.57
N VAL A 148 6.64 25.27 -3.62
CA VAL A 148 6.92 25.70 -4.99
C VAL A 148 5.94 26.79 -5.38
N LYS A 149 6.46 27.97 -5.71
CA LYS A 149 5.67 29.13 -6.09
C LYS A 149 6.02 29.59 -7.50
N MET A 150 5.00 29.86 -8.30
CA MET A 150 5.13 30.31 -9.67
C MET A 150 4.05 31.35 -10.02
N ASP A 151 4.29 32.11 -11.08
CA ASP A 151 3.33 33.09 -11.57
C ASP A 151 2.30 32.41 -12.49
N PRO A 152 0.99 32.41 -12.13
CA PRO A 152 -0.04 31.75 -12.94
C PRO A 152 -0.29 32.40 -14.31
N LEU A 153 0.18 33.64 -14.52
CA LEU A 153 0.00 34.36 -15.77
C LEU A 153 1.11 34.10 -16.80
N LYS A 154 2.17 33.39 -16.40
CA LYS A 154 3.32 33.12 -17.25
C LYS A 154 3.29 31.72 -17.82
N ASP A 155 3.80 31.61 -19.04
CA ASP A 155 4.00 30.31 -19.67
C ASP A 155 5.02 29.50 -18.87
N THR A 156 4.65 28.30 -18.46
CA THR A 156 5.45 27.46 -17.57
C THR A 156 5.91 26.21 -18.29
N GLN A 157 7.19 25.98 -18.28
CA GLN A 157 7.81 24.76 -18.79
C GLN A 157 8.53 24.04 -17.66
N ILE A 158 8.35 22.74 -17.56
CA ILE A 158 9.02 21.89 -16.57
C ILE A 158 9.98 20.97 -17.32
N ASN A 159 11.25 21.04 -16.95
CA ASN A 159 12.27 20.21 -17.56
C ASN A 159 12.40 18.85 -16.85
N VAL A 160 13.20 17.96 -17.44
CA VAL A 160 13.42 16.57 -16.96
C VAL A 160 14.09 16.51 -15.58
N GLN A 161 14.71 17.60 -15.13
CA GLN A 161 15.31 17.71 -13.79
C GLN A 161 14.33 18.24 -12.74
N GLY A 162 13.07 18.43 -13.09
CA GLY A 162 12.07 18.99 -12.18
C GLY A 162 12.19 20.50 -11.95
N GLN A 163 12.95 21.20 -12.81
CA GLN A 163 13.05 22.66 -12.75
C GLN A 163 11.91 23.31 -13.52
N ILE A 164 11.26 24.23 -12.87
CA ILE A 164 10.17 25.03 -13.41
C ILE A 164 10.77 26.28 -14.02
N ILE A 165 10.57 26.44 -15.32
CA ILE A 165 11.12 27.55 -16.10
C ILE A 165 9.98 28.48 -16.51
N GLN A 166 10.09 29.76 -16.13
CA GLN A 166 9.17 30.83 -16.54
C GLN A 166 10.02 31.98 -17.13
N ASP A 167 9.63 32.48 -18.28
CA ASP A 167 10.35 33.55 -18.99
C ASP A 167 11.86 33.24 -19.21
N GLY A 168 12.22 31.97 -19.40
CA GLY A 168 13.61 31.50 -19.57
C GLY A 168 14.45 31.51 -18.29
N LYS A 169 13.84 31.71 -17.12
CA LYS A 169 14.50 31.64 -15.82
C LYS A 169 13.94 30.52 -15.00
N VAL A 170 14.79 29.87 -14.21
CA VAL A 170 14.35 28.86 -13.25
C VAL A 170 13.65 29.57 -12.09
N ALA A 171 12.36 29.36 -11.95
CA ALA A 171 11.55 29.90 -10.87
C ALA A 171 11.66 29.07 -9.59
N ALA A 172 11.57 27.73 -9.73
CA ALA A 172 11.69 26.78 -8.63
C ALA A 172 12.16 25.43 -9.16
N THR A 173 12.60 24.54 -8.26
CA THR A 173 12.91 23.13 -8.56
C THR A 173 12.12 22.27 -7.62
N ILE A 174 11.38 21.30 -8.15
CA ILE A 174 10.57 20.37 -7.37
C ILE A 174 11.50 19.41 -6.63
N GLN A 175 11.21 19.16 -5.36
CA GLN A 175 11.93 18.19 -4.57
C GLN A 175 11.43 16.78 -4.91
N VAL A 176 12.35 15.96 -5.39
CA VAL A 176 12.13 14.52 -5.58
C VAL A 176 13.13 13.79 -4.70
N THR A 177 12.64 12.91 -3.84
CA THR A 177 13.46 12.17 -2.87
C THR A 177 13.26 10.68 -3.10
N ASP A 178 14.34 9.91 -3.04
CA ASP A 178 14.31 8.43 -3.00
C ASP A 178 14.75 7.94 -1.62
N PHE A 179 14.45 6.69 -1.30
CA PHE A 179 14.82 6.04 -0.05
C PHE A 179 15.63 4.77 -0.33
N GLU A 180 16.59 4.49 0.53
CA GLU A 180 17.39 3.27 0.38
C GLU A 180 16.57 2.00 0.58
N ASP A 181 15.66 2.01 1.59
CA ASP A 181 14.78 0.90 1.91
C ASP A 181 13.34 1.38 2.08
N TYR A 182 12.46 0.92 1.22
CA TYR A 182 11.03 1.25 1.25
C TYR A 182 10.24 0.58 2.38
N ASN A 183 10.82 -0.38 3.10
CA ASN A 183 10.20 -0.97 4.29
C ASN A 183 10.05 0.04 5.43
N TYR A 184 10.84 1.12 5.40
CA TYR A 184 10.73 2.24 6.35
C TYR A 184 9.75 3.33 5.91
N LEU A 185 8.95 3.08 4.87
CA LEU A 185 7.88 3.96 4.45
C LEU A 185 6.54 3.40 4.92
N LYS A 186 5.90 4.12 5.83
CA LYS A 186 4.54 3.82 6.26
C LYS A 186 3.55 4.54 5.36
N ARG A 187 2.53 3.82 4.92
CA ARG A 187 1.45 4.43 4.16
C ARG A 187 0.59 5.32 5.06
N TYR A 188 0.27 6.50 4.58
CA TYR A 188 -0.61 7.47 5.20
C TYR A 188 -1.73 7.87 4.22
N GLY A 189 -2.98 7.52 4.54
CA GLY A 189 -4.09 7.73 3.63
C GLY A 189 -4.01 6.87 2.37
N GLU A 190 -4.43 7.43 1.24
CA GLU A 190 -4.54 6.71 -0.03
C GLU A 190 -3.24 6.76 -0.83
N ASN A 191 -2.60 7.93 -0.94
CA ASN A 191 -1.49 8.20 -1.86
C ASN A 191 -0.22 8.72 -1.19
N TYR A 192 -0.22 8.92 0.15
CA TYR A 192 0.93 9.47 0.85
C TYR A 192 1.72 8.37 1.57
N PHE A 193 3.01 8.64 1.70
CA PHE A 193 3.95 7.83 2.46
C PHE A 193 4.67 8.69 3.49
N GLU A 194 4.84 8.16 4.67
CA GLU A 194 5.53 8.79 5.79
C GLU A 194 6.77 7.98 6.15
N PRO A 195 7.96 8.60 6.22
CA PRO A 195 9.16 7.90 6.65
C PRO A 195 9.08 7.63 8.16
N ILE A 196 9.38 6.39 8.55
CA ILE A 196 9.51 5.99 9.96
C ILE A 196 10.96 6.17 10.40
N ASP A 197 11.19 6.17 11.70
CA ASP A 197 12.53 6.23 12.29
C ASP A 197 13.46 5.16 11.67
N GLY A 198 14.56 5.63 11.09
CA GLY A 198 15.53 4.78 10.38
C GLY A 198 15.45 4.86 8.86
N ALA A 199 14.49 5.58 8.30
CA ALA A 199 14.46 5.85 6.86
C ALA A 199 15.67 6.73 6.47
N THR A 200 16.46 6.28 5.50
CA THR A 200 17.57 7.05 4.94
C THR A 200 17.16 7.56 3.57
N GLU A 201 17.19 8.89 3.42
CA GLU A 201 16.96 9.54 2.14
C GLU A 201 18.19 9.36 1.24
N LYS A 202 17.93 9.19 -0.03
CA LYS A 202 18.92 9.01 -1.07
C LYS A 202 18.65 9.99 -2.19
N ASP A 203 19.70 10.52 -2.78
CA ASP A 203 19.59 11.32 -4.00
C ASP A 203 18.99 10.48 -5.12
N THR A 204 17.95 11.00 -5.73
CA THR A 204 17.28 10.32 -6.83
C THR A 204 17.88 10.70 -8.17
N THR A 205 17.89 9.72 -9.08
CA THR A 205 18.16 9.94 -10.52
C THR A 205 16.87 10.00 -11.34
N ALA A 206 15.71 10.00 -10.67
CA ALA A 206 14.41 10.03 -11.32
C ALA A 206 14.27 11.28 -12.19
N LYS A 207 13.67 11.06 -13.36
CA LYS A 207 13.36 12.15 -14.29
C LYS A 207 11.90 12.53 -14.15
N VAL A 208 11.64 13.82 -14.18
CA VAL A 208 10.29 14.39 -14.13
C VAL A 208 9.79 14.60 -15.56
N TYR A 209 8.63 14.08 -15.88
CA TYR A 209 7.96 14.29 -17.15
C TYR A 209 6.67 15.08 -16.93
N ALA A 210 6.60 16.27 -17.54
CA ALA A 210 5.40 17.10 -17.53
C ALA A 210 4.41 16.62 -18.60
N GLY A 211 3.12 16.72 -18.31
CA GLY A 211 2.05 16.26 -19.19
C GLY A 211 1.80 14.75 -19.13
N TYR A 212 2.30 14.09 -18.10
CA TYR A 212 2.10 12.68 -17.83
C TYR A 212 1.69 12.46 -16.38
N LEU A 213 0.86 11.45 -16.16
CA LEU A 213 0.52 10.93 -14.83
C LEU A 213 0.90 9.47 -14.73
N GLU A 214 1.40 9.06 -13.59
CA GLU A 214 1.59 7.65 -13.28
C GLU A 214 0.25 7.07 -12.81
N THR A 215 -0.27 6.08 -13.53
CA THR A 215 -1.46 5.34 -13.10
C THR A 215 -1.07 4.26 -12.10
N SER A 216 -2.06 3.70 -11.41
CA SER A 216 -1.84 2.59 -10.48
C SER A 216 -1.14 1.41 -11.19
N ASN A 217 -0.28 0.69 -10.47
CA ASN A 217 0.35 -0.54 -10.94
C ASN A 217 -0.55 -1.79 -10.79
N ILE A 218 -1.87 -1.58 -10.61
CA ILE A 218 -2.86 -2.63 -10.41
C ILE A 218 -3.44 -3.07 -11.75
N SER A 219 -3.51 -4.38 -11.95
CA SER A 219 -4.28 -4.98 -13.04
C SER A 219 -5.65 -5.39 -12.52
N VAL A 220 -6.68 -4.64 -12.87
CA VAL A 220 -8.08 -4.88 -12.45
C VAL A 220 -8.51 -6.32 -12.74
N VAL A 221 -8.19 -6.85 -13.92
CA VAL A 221 -8.55 -8.22 -14.31
C VAL A 221 -7.88 -9.24 -13.38
N THR A 222 -6.61 -9.04 -13.07
CA THR A 222 -5.86 -9.94 -12.18
C THR A 222 -6.42 -9.91 -10.76
N GLU A 223 -6.73 -8.70 -10.24
CA GLU A 223 -7.30 -8.57 -8.89
C GLU A 223 -8.71 -9.18 -8.80
N MET A 224 -9.54 -9.05 -9.84
CA MET A 224 -10.86 -9.71 -9.89
C MET A 224 -10.73 -11.25 -9.87
N VAL A 225 -9.79 -11.82 -10.62
CA VAL A 225 -9.54 -13.28 -10.60
C VAL A 225 -9.05 -13.73 -9.24
N ASN A 226 -8.15 -12.97 -8.62
CA ASN A 226 -7.68 -13.22 -7.27
C ASN A 226 -8.82 -13.17 -6.25
N MET A 227 -9.71 -12.17 -6.36
CA MET A 227 -10.89 -12.03 -5.50
C MET A 227 -11.83 -13.24 -5.61
N ILE A 228 -12.11 -13.70 -6.81
CA ILE A 228 -12.93 -14.92 -7.03
C ILE A 228 -12.27 -16.14 -6.37
N THR A 229 -10.95 -16.27 -6.50
CA THR A 229 -10.20 -17.37 -5.91
C THR A 229 -10.26 -17.35 -4.37
N VAL A 230 -10.07 -16.17 -3.78
CA VAL A 230 -10.14 -15.94 -2.33
C VAL A 230 -11.56 -16.18 -1.82
N SER A 231 -12.59 -15.69 -2.53
CA SER A 231 -14.00 -15.93 -2.20
C SER A 231 -14.34 -17.41 -2.17
N ARG A 232 -13.92 -18.17 -3.18
CA ARG A 232 -14.12 -19.63 -3.21
C ARG A 232 -13.40 -20.35 -2.08
N ALA A 233 -12.20 -19.92 -1.73
CA ALA A 233 -11.46 -20.48 -0.60
C ALA A 233 -12.15 -20.18 0.74
N TYR A 234 -12.70 -18.98 0.91
CA TYR A 234 -13.50 -18.59 2.04
C TYR A 234 -14.76 -19.47 2.17
N GLU A 235 -15.53 -19.62 1.08
CA GLU A 235 -16.73 -20.50 1.04
C GLU A 235 -16.39 -21.97 1.36
N THR A 236 -15.23 -22.44 0.90
CA THR A 236 -14.77 -23.80 1.19
C THR A 236 -14.50 -23.99 2.68
N ASN A 237 -13.81 -23.03 3.31
CA ASN A 237 -13.57 -23.06 4.75
C ASN A 237 -14.88 -22.97 5.55
N GLN A 238 -15.84 -22.16 5.10
CA GLN A 238 -17.17 -22.07 5.70
C GLN A 238 -17.92 -23.42 5.63
N LYS A 239 -17.88 -24.10 4.47
CA LYS A 239 -18.49 -25.44 4.32
C LYS A 239 -17.86 -26.47 5.25
N VAL A 240 -16.55 -26.40 5.45
CA VAL A 240 -15.85 -27.27 6.42
C VAL A 240 -16.39 -27.01 7.83
N ILE A 241 -16.54 -25.76 8.24
CA ILE A 241 -17.07 -25.40 9.56
C ILE A 241 -18.48 -25.91 9.74
N THR A 242 -19.40 -25.68 8.77
CA THR A 242 -20.81 -26.14 8.84
C THR A 242 -20.90 -27.66 8.85
N THR A 243 -20.02 -28.36 8.13
CA THR A 243 -19.98 -29.83 8.15
C THR A 243 -19.54 -30.36 9.53
N TYR A 244 -18.58 -29.73 10.17
CA TYR A 244 -18.17 -30.08 11.53
C TYR A 244 -19.27 -29.80 12.54
N ASP A 245 -19.97 -28.68 12.40
CA ASP A 245 -21.12 -28.31 13.25
C ASP A 245 -22.22 -29.38 13.16
N GLY A 246 -22.64 -29.75 11.95
CA GLY A 246 -23.62 -30.82 11.74
C GLY A 246 -23.17 -32.23 12.22
N THR A 247 -21.87 -32.46 12.43
CA THR A 247 -21.38 -33.71 13.05
C THR A 247 -21.34 -33.63 14.57
N LEU A 248 -21.48 -32.47 15.17
CA LEU A 248 -21.54 -32.27 16.62
C LEU A 248 -22.98 -32.31 17.14
N ASP A 249 -23.97 -32.07 16.26
CA ASP A 249 -25.40 -32.10 16.58
C ASP A 249 -25.98 -33.54 16.61
N ILE A 250 -25.16 -34.56 16.32
CA ILE A 250 -25.49 -35.99 16.38
C ILE A 250 -24.88 -36.59 17.67
#